data_bfda0ae34985d8fa01135e769e05bc8b
#
_entry.id   bfda0ae34985d8fa01135e769e05bc8b
#
_cell.length_a   1.000
_cell.length_b   1.000
_cell.length_c   1.000
_cell.angle_alpha   90.00
_cell.angle_beta   90.00
_cell.angle_gamma   90.00
#
_symmetry.space_group_name_H-M   'P 1'
#
loop_
_entity.id
_entity.type
_entity.pdbx_description
1 polymer ?
#
loop_
_entity_poly.entity_id
_entity_poly.type
_entity_poly.pdbx_seq_one_letter_code
_entity_poly.pdbx_strand_id
1 'polypeptide(L)'
;MGIQIDDLETPTLTKAELAELLYDTIGLNKREAKDMVDAFFDEITQKLVAGEDVKISGFGNFETREKRARPGRNPSTGETVAIEPRRVVTFHVSPKLRAAIQGDEE
;
A
#
# COMPACT_ATOMS: atom_id res chain seq x y z
N MET A 1 -13.65 -27.69 8.37
CA MET A 1 -13.32 -27.20 8.44
C MET A 1 -13.06 -26.41 8.09
N GLY A 2 -13.10 -26.12 7.92
CA GLY A 2 -12.71 -25.45 7.58
C GLY A 2 -11.89 -24.84 7.98
N ILE A 3 -11.30 -24.94 8.17
CA ILE A 3 -10.58 -24.41 8.58
C ILE A 3 -10.33 -23.59 8.28
N GLN A 4 -10.29 -23.51 8.23
CA GLN A 4 -10.14 -22.70 8.00
C GLN A 4 -9.15 -22.30 7.59
N ILE A 5 -9.25 -22.51 6.71
CA ILE A 5 -8.32 -21.84 6.02
C ILE A 5 -7.80 -20.69 6.67
N ASP A 6 -8.60 -19.94 7.20
CA ASP A 6 -8.23 -18.81 7.93
C ASP A 6 -7.23 -19.11 8.92
N ASP A 7 -7.28 -20.25 9.47
CA ASP A 7 -6.32 -20.63 10.46
C ASP A 7 -4.99 -20.74 9.87
N LEU A 8 -4.94 -21.04 8.62
CA LEU A 8 -3.68 -21.26 7.97
C LEU A 8 -3.15 -20.03 7.33
N GLU A 9 -3.95 -19.00 7.23
CA GLU A 9 -3.54 -17.81 6.56
C GLU A 9 -2.87 -16.86 7.49
N THR A 10 -1.95 -16.11 6.97
CA THR A 10 -1.30 -15.06 7.72
C THR A 10 -2.27 -13.94 7.98
N PRO A 11 -2.39 -13.46 9.17
CA PRO A 11 -3.30 -12.35 9.44
C PRO A 11 -2.91 -11.12 8.65
N THR A 12 -3.89 -10.38 8.24
CA THR A 12 -3.65 -9.14 7.52
C THR A 12 -3.43 -8.02 8.52
N LEU A 13 -2.40 -7.24 8.31
CA LEU A 13 -2.15 -6.10 9.16
C LEU A 13 -3.05 -4.97 8.73
N THR A 14 -3.86 -4.46 9.65
CA THR A 14 -4.80 -3.40 9.35
C THR A 14 -4.42 -2.14 10.11
N LYS A 15 -5.06 -1.03 9.76
CA LYS A 15 -4.83 0.20 10.49
C LYS A 15 -5.22 0.06 11.96
N ALA A 16 -6.25 -0.71 12.24
CA ALA A 16 -6.67 -0.93 13.61
C ALA A 16 -5.58 -1.65 14.39
N GLU A 17 -4.93 -2.60 13.76
CA GLU A 17 -3.86 -3.31 14.43
C GLU A 17 -2.64 -2.45 14.63
N LEU A 18 -2.37 -1.55 13.68
CA LEU A 18 -1.28 -0.61 13.86
C LEU A 18 -1.58 0.32 15.03
N ALA A 19 -2.80 0.76 15.15
CA ALA A 19 -3.18 1.64 16.26
C ALA A 19 -3.03 0.91 17.59
N GLU A 20 -3.39 -0.35 17.62
CA GLU A 20 -3.27 -1.12 18.83
C GLU A 20 -1.81 -1.32 19.21
N LEU A 21 -0.97 -1.52 18.24
CA LEU A 21 0.46 -1.64 18.47
C LEU A 21 1.03 -0.36 19.08
N LEU A 22 0.62 0.78 18.58
CA LEU A 22 1.06 2.06 19.13
C LEU A 22 0.55 2.23 20.56
N TYR A 23 -0.68 1.85 20.79
CA TYR A 23 -1.26 1.93 22.12
C TYR A 23 -0.42 1.09 23.09
N ASP A 24 -0.09 -0.15 22.71
CA ASP A 24 0.65 -1.04 23.57
C ASP A 24 2.11 -0.67 23.72
N THR A 25 2.71 -0.13 22.68
CA THR A 25 4.15 0.05 22.64
C THR A 25 4.59 1.42 23.12
N ILE A 26 3.86 2.47 22.78
CA ILE A 26 4.28 3.82 23.06
C ILE A 26 3.50 4.47 24.18
N GLY A 27 2.42 3.84 24.59
CA GLY A 27 1.66 4.39 25.70
C GLY A 27 0.64 5.45 25.34
N LEU A 28 0.33 5.57 24.06
CA LEU A 28 -0.73 6.49 23.65
C LEU A 28 -2.07 5.90 24.05
N ASN A 29 -3.05 6.74 24.31
CA ASN A 29 -4.37 6.18 24.55
C ASN A 29 -4.95 5.76 23.20
N LYS A 30 -6.05 5.03 23.23
CA LYS A 30 -6.59 4.42 22.02
C LYS A 30 -6.99 5.43 20.98
N ARG A 31 -7.57 6.54 21.41
CA ARG A 31 -8.00 7.56 20.49
C ARG A 31 -6.81 8.22 19.83
N GLU A 32 -5.78 8.51 20.60
CA GLU A 32 -4.58 9.12 20.06
C GLU A 32 -3.88 8.21 19.08
N ALA A 33 -3.83 6.90 19.40
CA ALA A 33 -3.19 5.95 18.53
C ALA A 33 -3.92 5.86 17.18
N LYS A 34 -5.25 5.82 17.23
CA LYS A 34 -6.02 5.76 16.02
C LYS A 34 -5.85 7.01 15.18
N ASP A 35 -5.87 8.16 15.83
CA ASP A 35 -5.73 9.43 15.10
C ASP A 35 -4.35 9.53 14.47
N MET A 36 -3.33 9.04 15.13
CA MET A 36 -1.98 9.08 14.59
C MET A 36 -1.86 8.20 13.35
N VAL A 37 -2.43 6.99 13.39
CA VAL A 37 -2.39 6.11 12.24
C VAL A 37 -3.16 6.72 11.08
N ASP A 38 -4.33 7.28 11.35
CA ASP A 38 -5.12 7.90 10.30
C ASP A 38 -4.37 9.08 9.68
N ALA A 39 -3.73 9.89 10.50
CA ALA A 39 -3.00 11.05 9.99
C ALA A 39 -1.82 10.62 9.11
N PHE A 40 -1.16 9.54 9.50
CA PHE A 40 -0.02 9.05 8.73
C PHE A 40 -0.46 8.62 7.33
N PHE A 41 -1.52 7.83 7.25
CA PHE A 41 -1.98 7.37 5.95
C PHE A 41 -2.63 8.48 5.13
N ASP A 42 -3.29 9.42 5.79
CA ASP A 42 -3.83 10.58 5.09
C ASP A 42 -2.72 11.39 4.45
N GLU A 43 -1.60 11.54 5.13
CA GLU A 43 -0.49 12.30 4.58
C GLU A 43 0.05 11.63 3.32
N ILE A 44 0.18 10.31 3.35
CA ILE A 44 0.61 9.58 2.17
C ILE A 44 -0.40 9.77 1.04
N THR A 45 -1.67 9.65 1.36
CA THR A 45 -2.72 9.80 0.36
C THR A 45 -2.69 11.18 -0.28
N GLN A 46 -2.53 12.21 0.52
CA GLN A 46 -2.55 13.56 -0.03
C GLN A 46 -1.38 13.82 -0.95
N LYS A 47 -0.20 13.28 -0.61
CA LYS A 47 0.95 13.45 -1.48
C LYS A 47 0.73 12.75 -2.80
N LEU A 48 0.18 11.55 -2.76
CA LEU A 48 -0.05 10.80 -4.00
C LEU A 48 -1.12 11.44 -4.85
N VAL A 49 -2.15 12.00 -4.22
CA VAL A 49 -3.19 12.71 -4.95
C VAL A 49 -2.61 13.93 -5.64
N ALA A 50 -1.64 14.58 -5.02
CA ALA A 50 -0.99 15.74 -5.60
C ALA A 50 0.02 15.36 -6.69
N GLY A 51 0.22 14.07 -6.93
CA GLY A 51 1.15 13.63 -7.97
C GLY A 51 2.58 13.50 -7.50
N GLU A 52 2.79 13.50 -6.20
CA GLU A 52 4.14 13.41 -5.66
C GLU A 52 4.43 11.99 -5.22
N ASP A 53 5.69 11.62 -5.28
CA ASP A 53 6.10 10.31 -4.82
C ASP A 53 6.29 10.36 -3.32
N VAL A 54 6.16 9.20 -2.67
CA VAL A 54 6.39 9.09 -1.23
C VAL A 54 7.45 8.05 -1.00
N LYS A 55 8.53 8.42 -0.32
CA LYS A 55 9.63 7.53 -0.07
C LYS A 55 9.75 7.28 1.42
N ILE A 56 9.69 6.02 1.82
CA ILE A 56 9.83 5.64 3.21
C ILE A 56 11.13 4.85 3.33
N SER A 57 12.13 5.48 3.88
CA SER A 57 13.48 4.91 3.95
C SER A 57 13.47 3.54 4.59
N GLY A 58 14.14 2.61 3.95
CA GLY A 58 14.24 1.26 4.49
C GLY A 58 13.01 0.42 4.28
N PHE A 59 11.97 1.00 3.70
CA PHE A 59 10.72 0.28 3.48
C PHE A 59 10.37 0.22 1.99
N GLY A 60 10.15 1.37 1.40
CA GLY A 60 9.83 1.38 -0.03
C GLY A 60 9.37 2.73 -0.50
N ASN A 61 9.04 2.76 -1.77
CA ASN A 61 8.59 3.98 -2.44
C ASN A 61 7.24 3.78 -3.07
N PHE A 62 6.38 4.79 -2.92
CA PHE A 62 5.14 4.84 -3.70
C PHE A 62 5.40 5.85 -4.81
N GLU A 63 5.23 5.43 -6.06
CA GLU A 63 5.45 6.30 -7.20
C GLU A 63 4.18 6.48 -7.96
N THR A 64 3.91 7.72 -8.39
CA THR A 64 2.75 7.97 -9.21
C THR A 64 3.19 8.09 -10.65
N ARG A 65 2.36 7.64 -11.56
CA ARG A 65 2.60 7.77 -12.99
C ARG A 65 1.35 8.15 -13.69
N GLU A 66 1.51 9.05 -14.66
CA GLU A 66 0.40 9.40 -15.53
C GLU A 66 0.47 8.49 -16.73
N LYS A 67 -0.57 7.74 -16.97
CA LYS A 67 -0.64 6.91 -18.15
C LYS A 67 -1.45 7.61 -19.20
N ARG A 68 -0.87 7.74 -20.38
CA ARG A 68 -1.53 8.43 -21.47
C ARG A 68 -2.67 7.60 -22.01
N ALA A 69 -3.60 8.27 -22.67
CA ALA A 69 -4.62 7.59 -23.43
C ALA A 69 -3.96 6.74 -24.50
N ARG A 70 -4.46 5.56 -24.70
CA ARG A 70 -3.90 4.67 -25.70
C ARG A 70 -4.98 3.72 -26.17
N PRO A 71 -4.83 3.13 -27.37
CA PRO A 71 -5.80 2.17 -27.83
C PRO A 71 -5.67 0.88 -27.05
N GLY A 72 -6.80 0.30 -26.75
CA GLY A 72 -6.86 -1.01 -26.14
C GLY A 72 -7.72 -1.89 -27.01
N ARG A 73 -7.98 -3.09 -26.56
CA ARG A 73 -8.78 -4.02 -27.33
C ARG A 73 -9.79 -4.67 -26.42
N ASN A 74 -11.02 -4.69 -26.88
CA ASN A 74 -12.08 -5.36 -26.14
C ASN A 74 -11.88 -6.86 -26.28
N PRO A 75 -11.63 -7.59 -25.21
CA PRO A 75 -11.36 -9.01 -25.33
C PRO A 75 -12.54 -9.82 -25.84
N SER A 76 -13.75 -9.33 -25.67
CA SER A 76 -14.92 -10.06 -26.13
C SER A 76 -15.16 -9.89 -27.61
N THR A 77 -14.97 -8.71 -28.15
CA THR A 77 -15.29 -8.45 -29.55
C THR A 77 -14.07 -8.25 -30.40
N GLY A 78 -12.94 -8.02 -29.82
CA GLY A 78 -11.73 -7.74 -30.57
C GLY A 78 -11.63 -6.32 -31.08
N GLU A 79 -12.62 -5.49 -30.77
CA GLU A 79 -12.62 -4.13 -31.24
C GLU A 79 -11.63 -3.28 -30.51
N THR A 80 -11.03 -2.32 -31.20
CA THR A 80 -10.13 -1.38 -30.59
C THR A 80 -10.94 -0.32 -29.87
N VAL A 81 -10.61 -0.07 -28.61
CA VAL A 81 -11.26 0.97 -27.84
C VAL A 81 -10.20 1.86 -27.25
N ALA A 82 -10.53 3.09 -26.94
CA ALA A 82 -9.60 4.02 -26.35
C ALA A 82 -9.54 3.78 -24.86
N ILE A 83 -8.34 3.73 -24.31
CA ILE A 83 -8.14 3.65 -22.87
C ILE A 83 -7.81 5.05 -22.42
N GLU A 84 -8.60 5.57 -21.48
CA GLU A 84 -8.45 6.95 -21.08
C GLU A 84 -7.21 7.18 -20.28
N PRO A 85 -6.69 8.39 -20.25
CA PRO A 85 -5.54 8.70 -19.42
C PRO A 85 -5.91 8.47 -17.95
N ARG A 86 -4.96 8.04 -17.19
CA ARG A 86 -5.23 7.81 -15.77
C ARG A 86 -3.93 7.93 -14.99
N ARG A 87 -4.07 8.14 -13.70
CA ARG A 87 -2.94 8.15 -12.80
C ARG A 87 -2.92 6.85 -12.05
N VAL A 88 -1.76 6.23 -11.94
CA VAL A 88 -1.61 4.99 -11.22
C VAL A 88 -0.52 5.14 -10.18
N VAL A 89 -0.56 4.30 -9.16
CA VAL A 89 0.44 4.28 -8.11
C VAL A 89 1.08 2.91 -8.10
N THR A 90 2.41 2.89 -8.02
CA THR A 90 3.16 1.66 -7.94
C THR A 90 3.99 1.69 -6.67
N PHE A 91 4.07 0.58 -5.96
CA PHE A 91 4.88 0.49 -4.77
C PHE A 91 6.10 -0.38 -5.07
N HIS A 92 7.28 0.14 -4.72
CA HIS A 92 8.54 -0.59 -4.91
C HIS A 92 9.19 -0.79 -3.56
N VAL A 93 9.49 -2.03 -3.21
CA VAL A 93 10.13 -2.31 -1.93
C VAL A 93 11.58 -1.85 -1.97
N SER A 94 12.09 -1.44 -0.81
CA SER A 94 13.49 -1.04 -0.70
C SER A 94 14.37 -2.28 -0.74
N PRO A 95 15.65 -2.13 -1.04
CA PRO A 95 16.56 -3.29 -0.99
C PRO A 95 16.59 -3.93 0.39
N LYS A 96 16.51 -3.14 1.44
CA LYS A 96 16.52 -3.66 2.77
C LYS A 96 15.29 -4.51 3.05
N LEU A 97 14.12 -4.04 2.65
CA LEU A 97 12.91 -4.79 2.84
C LEU A 97 12.92 -6.05 1.98
N ARG A 98 13.42 -5.94 0.77
CA ARG A 98 13.50 -7.09 -0.11
C ARG A 98 14.37 -8.19 0.50
N ALA A 99 15.50 -7.82 1.06
CA ALA A 99 16.37 -8.79 1.68
C ALA A 99 15.70 -9.45 2.87
N ALA A 100 14.98 -8.67 3.66
CA ALA A 100 14.29 -9.22 4.81
C ALA A 100 13.21 -10.22 4.39
N ILE A 101 12.48 -9.89 3.32
CA ILE A 101 11.43 -10.77 2.83
C ILE A 101 12.00 -12.07 2.32
N GLN A 102 13.17 -12.01 1.69
CA GLN A 102 13.78 -13.19 1.12
C GLN A 102 14.59 -13.99 2.14
N GLY A 103 14.70 -13.48 3.36
CA GLY A 103 15.45 -14.19 4.37
C GLY A 103 16.93 -13.94 4.35
N ASP A 104 17.39 -13.00 3.53
CA ASP A 104 18.79 -12.65 3.46
C ASP A 104 19.07 -11.59 4.46
N GLU A 105 19.52 -11.94 5.59
CA GLU A 105 19.75 -10.94 6.57
C GLU A 105 21.10 -10.46 6.49
N GLU A 106 21.31 -9.24 6.51
CA GLU A 106 22.63 -8.75 6.41
C GLU A 106 22.89 -7.73 7.36
#